data_872137da5efb1ef6259a48da8c01f321
#
_entry.id   872137da5efb1ef6259a48da8c01f321
#
_cell.length_a   1.000
_cell.length_b   1.000
_cell.length_c   1.000
_cell.angle_alpha   90.00
_cell.angle_beta   90.00
_cell.angle_gamma   90.00
#
_symmetry.space_group_name_H-M   'P 1'
#
loop_
_entity.id
_entity.type
_entity.pdbx_description
1 polymer ?
#
loop_
_entity_poly.entity_id
_entity_poly.type
_entity_poly.pdbx_seq_one_letter_code
_entity_poly.pdbx_strand_id
1 'polypeptide(L)'
;MAALIGKQAIVIGAGLGGLAAAGAISDYFERVIVFERDPLPSIAQTRPGTPQSPHTHALLGGGKLALESLFPGFTMALTKAGAVSYRAGLDLLAELPGFDPFPQRDVGWDAYSMSRPLIEYVVRQQLERRRNIEFRDRCRVEEIVMTDGTGGSVDAVHWRTAAVLVKSWPRTSSLTAPVVAL
;
A
#
# COMPACT_ATOMS: atom_id res chain seq x y z
N MET A 1 11.45 -12.16 -16.90
CA MET A 1 10.55 -10.98 -16.81
C MET A 1 9.13 -11.48 -17.05
N ALA A 2 8.17 -11.08 -16.25
CA ALA A 2 6.76 -11.39 -16.47
C ALA A 2 6.31 -10.76 -17.81
N ALA A 3 5.38 -11.41 -18.51
CA ALA A 3 4.79 -10.81 -19.70
C ALA A 3 3.88 -9.65 -19.29
N LEU A 4 4.03 -8.50 -19.97
CA LEU A 4 3.15 -7.37 -19.74
C LEU A 4 1.72 -7.72 -20.17
N ILE A 5 0.74 -7.42 -19.31
CA ILE A 5 -0.67 -7.64 -19.58
C ILE A 5 -1.39 -6.34 -19.96
N GLY A 6 -0.71 -5.18 -19.83
CA GLY A 6 -1.27 -3.89 -20.21
C GLY A 6 -0.25 -2.76 -20.18
N LYS A 7 -0.61 -1.65 -20.84
CA LYS A 7 0.22 -0.44 -20.86
C LYS A 7 0.14 0.32 -19.55
N GLN A 8 -1.04 0.38 -18.95
CA GLN A 8 -1.27 1.20 -17.76
C GLN A 8 -2.23 0.54 -16.79
N ALA A 9 -1.94 0.67 -15.50
CA ALA A 9 -2.87 0.38 -14.41
C ALA A 9 -3.02 1.60 -13.51
N ILE A 10 -4.19 1.72 -12.88
CA ILE A 10 -4.51 2.77 -11.93
C ILE A 10 -4.83 2.12 -10.58
N VAL A 11 -4.21 2.65 -9.53
CA VAL A 11 -4.49 2.30 -8.14
C VAL A 11 -5.09 3.52 -7.45
N ILE A 12 -6.23 3.35 -6.78
CA ILE A 12 -6.91 4.42 -6.05
C ILE A 12 -6.70 4.21 -4.56
N GLY A 13 -5.99 5.14 -3.95
CA GLY A 13 -5.57 5.12 -2.56
C GLY A 13 -4.12 4.67 -2.36
N ALA A 14 -3.35 5.41 -1.57
CA ALA A 14 -1.98 5.08 -1.17
C ALA A 14 -1.90 4.63 0.30
N GLY A 15 -2.96 4.00 0.82
CA GLY A 15 -2.89 3.22 2.05
C GLY A 15 -2.12 1.92 1.83
N LEU A 16 -1.86 1.15 2.88
CA LEU A 16 -1.05 -0.07 2.79
C LEU A 16 -1.59 -1.06 1.74
N GLY A 17 -2.91 -1.20 1.62
CA GLY A 17 -3.55 -2.06 0.61
C GLY A 17 -3.24 -1.59 -0.82
N GLY A 18 -3.43 -0.27 -1.11
CA GLY A 18 -3.12 0.28 -2.43
C GLY A 18 -1.63 0.22 -2.77
N LEU A 19 -0.77 0.47 -1.80
CA LEU A 19 0.68 0.31 -1.98
C LEU A 19 1.07 -1.15 -2.28
N ALA A 20 0.48 -2.11 -1.56
CA ALA A 20 0.71 -3.54 -1.82
C ALA A 20 0.19 -3.95 -3.21
N ALA A 21 -1.00 -3.47 -3.61
CA ALA A 21 -1.56 -3.70 -4.93
C ALA A 21 -0.65 -3.11 -6.03
N ALA A 22 -0.20 -1.86 -5.87
CA ALA A 22 0.74 -1.24 -6.81
C ALA A 22 2.03 -2.06 -6.95
N GLY A 23 2.55 -2.60 -5.84
CA GLY A 23 3.70 -3.50 -5.84
C GLY A 23 3.45 -4.79 -6.61
N ALA A 24 2.31 -5.42 -6.37
CA ALA A 24 1.95 -6.69 -6.99
C ALA A 24 1.75 -6.60 -8.50
N ILE A 25 1.17 -5.48 -8.98
CA ILE A 25 0.87 -5.32 -10.40
C ILE A 25 1.97 -4.63 -11.22
N SER A 26 2.96 -4.01 -10.58
CA SER A 26 3.95 -3.20 -11.29
C SER A 26 4.78 -3.96 -12.31
N ASP A 27 5.00 -5.27 -12.12
CA ASP A 27 5.78 -6.09 -13.05
C ASP A 27 4.98 -6.50 -14.30
N TYR A 28 3.66 -6.25 -14.29
CA TYR A 28 2.74 -6.63 -15.36
C TYR A 28 2.26 -5.46 -16.21
N PHE A 29 2.61 -4.23 -15.86
CA PHE A 29 2.19 -3.03 -16.60
C PHE A 29 3.38 -2.14 -16.92
N GLU A 30 3.34 -1.49 -18.09
CA GLU A 30 4.36 -0.50 -18.48
C GLU A 30 4.36 0.70 -17.53
N ARG A 31 3.18 1.05 -16.97
CA ARG A 31 3.01 2.17 -16.03
C ARG A 31 1.94 1.87 -15.00
N VAL A 32 2.20 2.21 -13.75
CA VAL A 32 1.22 2.17 -12.65
C VAL A 32 1.09 3.57 -12.07
N ILE A 33 -0.12 4.09 -12.00
CA ILE A 33 -0.41 5.40 -11.41
C ILE A 33 -1.20 5.19 -10.13
N VAL A 34 -0.68 5.71 -9.02
CA VAL A 34 -1.32 5.66 -7.71
C VAL A 34 -1.90 7.03 -7.39
N PHE A 35 -3.22 7.15 -7.35
CA PHE A 35 -3.91 8.36 -6.92
C PHE A 35 -4.14 8.33 -5.40
N GLU A 36 -3.82 9.43 -4.73
CA GLU A 36 -4.09 9.62 -3.31
C GLU A 36 -4.71 11.00 -3.07
N ARG A 37 -5.78 11.04 -2.29
CA ARG A 37 -6.48 12.31 -1.98
C ARG A 37 -5.72 13.20 -1.00
N ASP A 38 -4.98 12.57 -0.07
CA ASP A 38 -4.17 13.29 0.91
C ASP A 38 -2.81 13.68 0.34
N PRO A 39 -2.13 14.69 0.89
CA PRO A 39 -0.72 14.88 0.65
C PRO A 39 0.05 13.68 1.18
N LEU A 40 1.00 13.16 0.39
CA LEU A 40 1.90 12.10 0.80
C LEU A 40 3.13 12.71 1.50
N PRO A 41 3.30 12.49 2.81
CA PRO A 41 4.40 13.10 3.55
C PRO A 41 5.73 12.46 3.17
N SER A 42 6.81 13.27 3.17
CA SER A 42 8.18 12.80 2.91
C SER A 42 8.79 12.00 4.06
N ILE A 43 8.12 11.93 5.19
CA ILE A 43 8.51 11.19 6.40
C ILE A 43 7.35 10.31 6.88
N ALA A 44 7.61 9.45 7.86
CA ALA A 44 6.58 8.64 8.52
C ALA A 44 5.67 9.51 9.39
N GLN A 45 4.59 10.02 8.82
CA GLN A 45 3.66 10.94 9.47
C GLN A 45 2.20 10.52 9.21
N THR A 46 1.33 10.79 10.19
CA THR A 46 -0.12 10.57 10.08
C THR A 46 -0.74 11.47 9.01
N ARG A 47 -1.83 11.01 8.40
CA ARG A 47 -2.62 11.75 7.42
C ARG A 47 -4.11 11.46 7.60
N PRO A 48 -5.02 12.34 7.14
CA PRO A 48 -6.46 12.20 7.33
C PRO A 48 -7.03 10.87 6.81
N GLY A 49 -6.51 10.34 5.71
CA GLY A 49 -6.95 9.08 5.10
C GLY A 49 -6.60 7.83 5.90
N THR A 50 -5.83 7.95 6.98
CA THR A 50 -5.44 6.84 7.84
C THR A 50 -5.80 7.11 9.31
N PRO A 51 -7.09 7.21 9.67
CA PRO A 51 -7.54 7.58 11.00
C PRO A 51 -7.09 6.60 12.10
N GLN A 52 -6.79 5.34 11.73
CA GLN A 52 -6.26 4.32 12.65
C GLN A 52 -4.77 4.52 13.00
N SER A 53 -4.08 5.50 12.43
CA SER A 53 -2.65 5.71 12.63
C SER A 53 -2.19 5.91 14.08
N PRO A 54 -3.00 6.51 14.99
CA PRO A 54 -2.62 6.65 16.39
C PRO A 54 -2.65 5.34 17.20
N HIS A 55 -3.29 4.29 16.67
CA HIS A 55 -3.37 3.01 17.37
C HIS A 55 -2.05 2.24 17.28
N THR A 56 -1.83 1.35 18.25
CA THR A 56 -0.72 0.40 18.23
C THR A 56 -0.84 -0.52 17.02
N HIS A 57 0.26 -0.71 16.33
CA HIS A 57 0.34 -1.61 15.18
C HIS A 57 1.44 -2.64 15.38
N ALA A 58 1.12 -3.87 15.03
CA ALA A 58 2.08 -4.95 14.96
C ALA A 58 1.99 -5.65 13.61
N LEU A 59 3.12 -5.93 13.01
CA LEU A 59 3.21 -6.74 11.80
C LEU A 59 3.52 -8.17 12.19
N LEU A 60 2.54 -9.03 11.99
CA LEU A 60 2.64 -10.45 12.29
C LEU A 60 3.30 -11.21 11.14
N GLY A 61 3.70 -12.47 11.42
CA GLY A 61 4.47 -13.31 10.50
C GLY A 61 3.90 -13.40 9.09
N GLY A 62 2.58 -13.62 8.92
CA GLY A 62 1.95 -13.69 7.60
C GLY A 62 2.07 -12.38 6.81
N GLY A 63 1.81 -11.25 7.47
CA GLY A 63 1.96 -9.91 6.86
C GLY A 63 3.41 -9.59 6.50
N LYS A 64 4.36 -9.99 7.36
CA LYS A 64 5.79 -9.88 7.09
C LYS A 64 6.19 -10.63 5.83
N LEU A 65 5.79 -11.89 5.71
CA LEU A 65 6.13 -12.74 4.57
C LEU A 65 5.52 -12.20 3.27
N ALA A 66 4.27 -11.75 3.31
CA ALA A 66 3.60 -11.16 2.14
C ALA A 66 4.30 -9.88 1.68
N LEU A 67 4.64 -8.98 2.59
CA LEU A 67 5.33 -7.74 2.24
C LEU A 67 6.78 -7.98 1.79
N GLU A 68 7.50 -8.92 2.39
CA GLU A 68 8.85 -9.28 1.94
C GLU A 68 8.83 -9.90 0.53
N SER A 69 7.79 -10.69 0.20
CA SER A 69 7.60 -11.24 -1.14
C SER A 69 7.34 -10.16 -2.20
N LEU A 70 6.54 -9.14 -1.87
CA LEU A 70 6.24 -8.02 -2.77
C LEU A 70 7.39 -7.00 -2.87
N PHE A 71 8.13 -6.86 -1.79
CA PHE A 71 9.18 -5.85 -1.60
C PHE A 71 10.42 -6.49 -1.00
N PRO A 72 11.27 -7.16 -1.80
CA PRO A 72 12.48 -7.80 -1.30
C PRO A 72 13.35 -6.84 -0.49
N GLY A 73 13.76 -7.22 0.71
CA GLY A 73 14.49 -6.38 1.66
C GLY A 73 13.61 -5.45 2.50
N PHE A 74 12.28 -5.62 2.45
CA PHE A 74 11.32 -4.82 3.23
C PHE A 74 11.60 -4.90 4.73
N THR A 75 11.82 -6.09 5.28
CA THR A 75 12.06 -6.31 6.71
C THR A 75 13.29 -5.54 7.20
N MET A 76 14.37 -5.58 6.43
CA MET A 76 15.59 -4.83 6.73
C MET A 76 15.35 -3.31 6.66
N ALA A 77 14.63 -2.84 5.64
CA ALA A 77 14.29 -1.43 5.50
C ALA A 77 13.38 -0.95 6.65
N LEU A 78 12.43 -1.78 7.08
CA LEU A 78 11.53 -1.49 8.18
C LEU A 78 12.28 -1.34 9.51
N THR A 79 13.18 -2.28 9.82
CA THR A 79 14.03 -2.23 11.02
C THR A 79 14.94 -1.00 10.99
N LYS A 80 15.57 -0.71 9.85
CA LYS A 80 16.39 0.49 9.68
C LYS A 80 15.62 1.80 9.88
N ALA A 81 14.33 1.79 9.55
CA ALA A 81 13.45 2.93 9.72
C ALA A 81 12.91 3.07 11.17
N GLY A 82 13.24 2.15 12.08
CA GLY A 82 12.92 2.24 13.50
C GLY A 82 11.82 1.30 14.00
N ALA A 83 11.40 0.32 13.21
CA ALA A 83 10.53 -0.74 13.72
C ALA A 83 11.29 -1.65 14.70
N VAL A 84 10.63 -2.05 15.77
CA VAL A 84 11.18 -2.91 16.81
C VAL A 84 10.79 -4.34 16.53
N SER A 85 11.77 -5.22 16.29
CA SER A 85 11.56 -6.66 16.20
C SER A 85 11.46 -7.27 17.59
N TYR A 86 10.56 -8.22 17.76
CA TYR A 86 10.42 -9.00 19.00
C TYR A 86 10.05 -10.45 18.69
N ARG A 87 10.49 -11.38 19.55
CA ARG A 87 10.13 -12.80 19.47
C ARG A 87 8.73 -12.98 20.05
N ALA A 88 7.79 -13.36 19.21
CA ALA A 88 6.43 -13.60 19.66
C ALA A 88 6.40 -14.73 20.70
N GLY A 89 5.68 -14.50 21.78
CA GLY A 89 5.58 -15.45 22.91
C GLY A 89 6.78 -15.45 23.86
N LEU A 90 7.94 -14.91 23.50
CA LEU A 90 9.11 -14.80 24.38
C LEU A 90 9.28 -13.39 24.96
N ASP A 91 9.27 -12.37 24.08
CA ASP A 91 9.51 -10.98 24.47
C ASP A 91 8.20 -10.23 24.82
N LEU A 92 7.04 -10.87 24.59
CA LEU A 92 5.72 -10.32 24.86
C LEU A 92 5.04 -11.09 25.99
N LEU A 93 4.78 -10.39 27.10
CA LEU A 93 3.88 -10.89 28.14
C LEU A 93 2.43 -10.56 27.75
N ALA A 94 1.61 -11.58 27.54
CA ALA A 94 0.20 -11.43 27.23
C ALA A 94 -0.66 -11.81 28.43
N GLU A 95 -1.38 -10.82 28.94
CA GLU A 95 -2.30 -10.96 30.06
C GLU A 95 -3.74 -10.71 29.59
N LEU A 96 -4.66 -11.58 29.98
CA LEU A 96 -6.09 -11.41 29.72
C LEU A 96 -6.82 -11.28 31.07
N PRO A 97 -7.77 -10.37 31.20
CA PRO A 97 -8.56 -10.23 32.43
C PRO A 97 -9.23 -11.55 32.81
N GLY A 98 -8.98 -12.02 34.05
CA GLY A 98 -9.58 -13.24 34.58
C GLY A 98 -8.86 -14.54 34.22
N PHE A 99 -7.70 -14.47 33.59
CA PHE A 99 -6.86 -15.62 33.26
C PHE A 99 -5.42 -15.40 33.73
N ASP A 100 -4.71 -16.49 34.01
CA ASP A 100 -3.28 -16.42 34.25
C ASP A 100 -2.57 -15.93 32.96
N PRO A 101 -1.46 -15.18 33.08
CA PRO A 101 -0.65 -14.79 31.93
C PRO A 101 -0.23 -15.98 31.09
N PHE A 102 -0.24 -15.84 29.76
CA PHE A 102 0.31 -16.88 28.91
C PHE A 102 1.79 -17.13 29.25
N PRO A 103 2.22 -18.42 29.35
CA PRO A 103 3.61 -18.71 29.63
C PRO A 103 4.51 -18.16 28.52
N GLN A 104 5.54 -17.41 28.91
CA GLN A 104 6.52 -16.89 27.97
C GLN A 104 7.38 -18.05 27.44
N ARG A 105 7.28 -18.26 26.14
CA ARG A 105 8.08 -19.25 25.42
C ARG A 105 8.32 -18.81 23.99
N ASP A 106 9.46 -19.22 23.44
CA ASP A 106 9.74 -19.01 22.03
C ASP A 106 8.82 -19.86 21.15
N VAL A 107 8.03 -19.20 20.31
CA VAL A 107 7.16 -19.87 19.33
C VAL A 107 7.78 -19.91 17.92
N GLY A 108 9.04 -19.51 17.79
CA GLY A 108 9.84 -19.66 16.57
C GLY A 108 9.62 -18.62 15.50
N TRP A 109 8.93 -17.50 15.78
CA TRP A 109 8.74 -16.43 14.80
C TRP A 109 8.80 -15.04 15.42
N ASP A 110 9.25 -14.07 14.59
CA ASP A 110 9.36 -12.67 14.95
C ASP A 110 8.15 -11.90 14.49
N ALA A 111 7.77 -10.91 15.26
CA ALA A 111 6.84 -9.86 14.91
C ALA A 111 7.54 -8.50 15.00
N TYR A 112 6.91 -7.47 14.47
CA TYR A 112 7.44 -6.12 14.46
C TYR A 112 6.41 -5.15 15.05
N SER A 113 6.86 -4.35 16.01
CA SER A 113 6.08 -3.21 16.53
C SER A 113 6.52 -1.95 15.81
N MET A 114 5.56 -1.20 15.27
CA MET A 114 5.81 0.06 14.58
C MET A 114 4.53 0.91 14.55
N SER A 115 4.66 2.14 14.10
CA SER A 115 3.49 2.95 13.79
C SER A 115 2.94 2.64 12.38
N ARG A 116 1.65 2.88 12.18
CA ARG A 116 1.03 2.75 10.86
C ARG A 116 1.70 3.64 9.80
N PRO A 117 2.02 4.91 10.07
CA PRO A 117 2.75 5.73 9.13
C PRO A 117 4.12 5.17 8.74
N LEU A 118 4.81 4.50 9.65
CA LEU A 118 6.14 3.96 9.36
C LEU A 118 6.08 2.84 8.31
N ILE A 119 5.15 1.89 8.46
CA ILE A 119 5.02 0.80 7.49
C ILE A 119 4.60 1.32 6.10
N GLU A 120 3.66 2.27 6.05
CA GLU A 120 3.26 2.89 4.78
C GLU A 120 4.41 3.66 4.12
N TYR A 121 5.17 4.41 4.91
CA TYR A 121 6.34 5.15 4.44
C TYR A 121 7.39 4.21 3.83
N VAL A 122 7.75 3.13 4.52
CA VAL A 122 8.75 2.17 4.04
C VAL A 122 8.30 1.48 2.75
N VAL A 123 7.05 1.04 2.66
CA VAL A 123 6.51 0.45 1.43
C VAL A 123 6.51 1.45 0.28
N ARG A 124 6.08 2.68 0.53
CA ARG A 124 6.09 3.74 -0.49
C ARG A 124 7.51 4.04 -0.98
N GLN A 125 8.50 4.12 -0.10
CA GLN A 125 9.91 4.30 -0.48
C GLN A 125 10.43 3.17 -1.40
N GLN A 126 9.96 1.96 -1.23
CA GLN A 126 10.30 0.85 -2.13
C GLN A 126 9.66 1.03 -3.51
N LEU A 127 8.42 1.52 -3.56
CA LEU A 127 7.71 1.77 -4.81
C LEU A 127 8.26 2.98 -5.57
N GLU A 128 8.64 4.05 -4.89
CA GLU A 128 9.23 5.26 -5.49
C GLU A 128 10.55 4.98 -6.25
N ARG A 129 11.21 3.87 -5.94
CA ARG A 129 12.41 3.42 -6.67
C ARG A 129 12.09 2.71 -7.99
N ARG A 130 10.82 2.28 -8.19
CA ARG A 130 10.38 1.62 -9.43
C ARG A 130 10.05 2.67 -10.48
N ARG A 131 10.73 2.61 -11.63
CA ARG A 131 10.63 3.65 -12.69
C ARG A 131 9.26 3.76 -13.33
N ASN A 132 8.46 2.70 -13.24
CA ASN A 132 7.13 2.62 -13.86
C ASN A 132 6.00 2.96 -12.89
N ILE A 133 6.30 3.37 -11.65
CA ILE A 133 5.28 3.79 -10.67
C ILE A 133 5.30 5.31 -10.52
N GLU A 134 4.12 5.90 -10.65
CA GLU A 134 3.88 7.34 -10.48
C GLU A 134 2.88 7.57 -9.35
N PHE A 135 3.24 8.39 -8.37
CA PHE A 135 2.32 8.83 -7.33
C PHE A 135 1.72 10.19 -7.69
N ARG A 136 0.40 10.31 -7.53
CA ARG A 136 -0.37 11.55 -7.64
C ARG A 136 -1.10 11.81 -6.36
N ASP A 137 -0.47 12.55 -5.47
CA ASP A 137 -1.06 12.98 -4.22
C ASP A 137 -1.97 14.20 -4.40
N ARG A 138 -2.77 14.52 -3.39
CA ARG A 138 -3.78 15.61 -3.43
C ARG A 138 -4.74 15.49 -4.61
N CYS A 139 -4.93 14.29 -5.08
CA CYS A 139 -5.76 13.95 -6.23
C CYS A 139 -6.90 13.02 -5.77
N ARG A 140 -8.09 13.56 -5.61
CA ARG A 140 -9.26 12.78 -5.26
C ARG A 140 -9.93 12.23 -6.50
N VAL A 141 -9.97 10.92 -6.66
CA VAL A 141 -10.77 10.27 -7.69
C VAL A 141 -12.25 10.43 -7.32
N GLU A 142 -13.05 10.86 -8.27
CA GLU A 142 -14.48 11.11 -8.09
C GLU A 142 -15.34 10.14 -8.88
N GLU A 143 -14.84 9.69 -10.05
CA GLU A 143 -15.59 8.83 -10.92
C GLU A 143 -14.66 7.89 -11.69
N ILE A 144 -15.13 6.66 -11.89
CA ILE A 144 -14.53 5.68 -12.78
C ILE A 144 -15.51 5.47 -13.93
N VAL A 145 -15.10 5.80 -15.15
CA VAL A 145 -15.92 5.62 -16.35
C VAL A 145 -15.62 4.24 -16.94
N MET A 146 -16.66 3.43 -17.03
CA MET A 146 -16.59 2.08 -17.59
C MET A 146 -17.02 2.08 -19.05
N THR A 147 -16.43 1.19 -19.85
CA THR A 147 -16.94 0.94 -21.21
C THR A 147 -18.26 0.18 -21.14
N ASP A 148 -19.25 0.60 -21.93
CA ASP A 148 -20.48 -0.17 -22.12
C ASP A 148 -20.16 -1.48 -22.86
N GLY A 149 -20.33 -2.63 -22.20
CA GLY A 149 -20.14 -3.96 -22.80
C GLY A 149 -19.84 -5.09 -21.80
N THR A 150 -19.95 -6.31 -22.27
CA THR A 150 -19.80 -7.55 -21.45
C THR A 150 -18.39 -7.85 -20.94
N GLY A 151 -17.44 -6.96 -21.15
CA GLY A 151 -16.02 -7.15 -20.75
C GLY A 151 -15.50 -6.12 -19.74
N GLY A 152 -16.31 -5.15 -19.32
CA GLY A 152 -16.04 -4.19 -18.24
C GLY A 152 -14.63 -3.61 -18.22
N SER A 153 -14.23 -2.80 -19.21
CA SER A 153 -12.97 -2.08 -19.14
C SER A 153 -13.15 -0.65 -18.64
N VAL A 154 -12.14 -0.10 -18.00
CA VAL A 154 -12.14 1.28 -17.56
C VAL A 154 -11.66 2.17 -18.69
N ASP A 155 -12.48 3.15 -19.09
CA ASP A 155 -12.18 4.11 -20.15
C ASP A 155 -11.49 5.35 -19.63
N ALA A 156 -11.94 5.84 -18.47
CA ALA A 156 -11.38 7.04 -17.87
C ALA A 156 -11.51 7.01 -16.35
N VAL A 157 -10.69 7.80 -15.70
CA VAL A 157 -10.81 8.14 -14.28
C VAL A 157 -10.87 9.67 -14.19
N HIS A 158 -11.94 10.18 -13.60
CA HIS A 158 -12.10 11.60 -13.30
C HIS A 158 -11.61 11.88 -11.89
N TRP A 159 -10.79 12.89 -11.76
CA TRP A 159 -10.21 13.26 -10.46
C TRP A 159 -10.06 14.78 -10.36
N ARG A 160 -10.07 15.29 -9.13
CA ARG A 160 -9.85 16.71 -8.85
C ARG A 160 -8.67 16.92 -7.90
N THR A 161 -8.04 18.08 -8.02
CA THR A 161 -7.13 18.65 -7.03
C THR A 161 -7.81 19.83 -6.35
N ALA A 162 -7.24 20.32 -5.25
CA ALA A 162 -7.73 21.55 -4.60
C ALA A 162 -7.75 22.78 -5.53
N ALA A 163 -6.94 22.79 -6.59
CA ALA A 163 -6.78 23.92 -7.50
C ALA A 163 -7.57 23.79 -8.83
N VAL A 164 -8.13 22.61 -9.16
CA VAL A 164 -8.79 22.34 -10.45
C VAL A 164 -10.01 21.46 -10.26
N LEU A 165 -11.16 21.90 -10.79
CA LEU A 165 -12.45 21.26 -10.54
C LEU A 165 -12.60 19.84 -11.10
N VAL A 166 -12.07 19.52 -12.26
CA VAL A 166 -12.06 18.13 -12.80
C VAL A 166 -10.95 18.00 -13.83
N LYS A 167 -10.16 16.95 -13.73
CA LYS A 167 -9.30 16.49 -14.83
C LYS A 167 -9.73 15.09 -15.22
N SER A 168 -9.85 14.84 -16.52
CA SER A 168 -10.07 13.51 -17.06
C SER A 168 -8.75 12.93 -17.52
N TRP A 169 -8.54 11.65 -17.25
CA TRP A 169 -7.46 10.89 -17.86
C TRP A 169 -8.03 10.14 -19.05
N PRO A 170 -7.64 10.50 -20.28
CA PRO A 170 -8.17 9.88 -21.48
C PRO A 170 -7.57 8.49 -21.68
N ARG A 171 -8.33 7.65 -22.36
CA ARG A 171 -7.86 6.42 -23.00
C ARG A 171 -6.62 6.74 -23.86
N THR A 172 -5.48 6.13 -23.54
CA THR A 172 -4.46 5.92 -24.57
C THR A 172 -4.98 4.82 -25.47
N SER A 173 -5.13 5.13 -26.76
CA SER A 173 -5.68 4.23 -27.77
C SER A 173 -5.32 2.76 -27.56
N SER A 174 -6.34 1.91 -27.49
CA SER A 174 -6.37 0.46 -27.72
C SER A 174 -5.97 -0.54 -26.62
N LEU A 175 -5.78 -0.20 -25.35
CA LEU A 175 -5.63 -1.20 -24.31
C LEU A 175 -6.38 -0.78 -23.03
N THR A 176 -7.27 -1.64 -22.59
CA THR A 176 -8.03 -1.51 -21.34
C THR A 176 -7.12 -1.42 -20.13
N ALA A 177 -7.22 -0.35 -19.36
CA ALA A 177 -6.49 -0.24 -18.09
C ALA A 177 -7.34 -0.84 -16.97
N PRO A 178 -6.91 -1.91 -16.28
CA PRO A 178 -7.55 -2.34 -15.06
C PRO A 178 -7.41 -1.25 -13.99
N VAL A 179 -8.50 -0.98 -13.29
CA VAL A 179 -8.50 -0.13 -12.10
C VAL A 179 -8.60 -1.02 -10.88
N VAL A 180 -7.65 -0.89 -9.98
CA VAL A 180 -7.70 -1.50 -8.65
C VAL A 180 -8.06 -0.40 -7.67
N ALA A 181 -9.28 -0.45 -7.13
CA ALA A 181 -9.72 0.41 -6.05
C ALA A 181 -9.65 -0.37 -4.73
N LEU A 182 -8.99 0.17 -3.73
CA LEU A 182 -8.84 -0.42 -2.40
C LEU A 182 -9.19 0.60 -1.32
#